data_d50bec420cad7cff9e7ff6e080acc2e5
#
_entry.id   d50bec420cad7cff9e7ff6e080acc2e5
#
_cell.length_a   1.000
_cell.length_b   1.000
_cell.length_c   1.000
_cell.angle_alpha   90.00
_cell.angle_beta   90.00
_cell.angle_gamma   90.00
#
_symmetry.space_group_name_H-M   'P 1'
#
loop_
_entity.id
_entity.type
_entity.pdbx_description
1 polymer ?
#
loop_
_entity_poly.entity_id
_entity_poly.type
_entity_poly.pdbx_seq_one_letter_code
_entity_poly.pdbx_strand_id
1 'polypeptide(L)'
;MRATRSASRLLLPVGLIALSALLALGGTVMLLGMFPATAGAQAPAAGSSLPADAWGWGLMAAALSTGLSSLAGGYAVARLGTAAVGALAEKPDLFGRLLIFVGLAEGIAIYGVIISILILNRLA
;
A
#
# COMPACT_ATOMS: atom_id res chain seq x y z
N MET A 1 25.90 -22.57 28.05
CA MET A 1 24.74 -21.65 28.15
C MET A 1 24.76 -20.46 27.17
N ARG A 2 25.55 -20.41 26.09
CA ARG A 2 25.61 -19.31 25.10
C ARG A 2 24.83 -19.55 23.80
N ALA A 3 24.43 -20.79 23.51
CA ALA A 3 23.76 -21.13 22.25
C ALA A 3 22.27 -20.76 22.17
N THR A 4 21.57 -20.64 23.30
CA THR A 4 20.14 -20.37 23.33
C THR A 4 19.79 -18.89 23.13
N ARG A 5 20.72 -17.96 23.37
CA ARG A 5 20.51 -16.51 23.17
C ARG A 5 20.61 -16.07 21.69
N SER A 6 21.24 -16.86 20.83
CA SER A 6 21.35 -16.53 19.40
C SER A 6 20.07 -16.89 18.64
N ALA A 7 19.45 -18.00 18.97
CA ALA A 7 18.23 -18.46 18.31
C ALA A 7 17.04 -17.52 18.58
N SER A 8 16.90 -16.99 19.80
CA SER A 8 15.80 -16.08 20.13
C SER A 8 15.90 -14.73 19.43
N ARG A 9 17.11 -14.27 19.09
CA ARG A 9 17.31 -13.00 18.36
C ARG A 9 16.95 -13.09 16.88
N LEU A 10 17.02 -14.29 16.31
CA LEU A 10 16.63 -14.57 14.92
C LEU A 10 15.12 -14.90 14.80
N LEU A 11 14.54 -15.51 15.83
CA LEU A 11 13.13 -15.90 15.82
C LEU A 11 12.16 -14.69 15.79
N LEU A 12 12.52 -13.58 16.45
CA LEU A 12 11.70 -12.37 16.47
C LEU A 12 11.55 -11.72 15.07
N PRO A 13 12.63 -11.39 14.34
CA PRO A 13 12.48 -10.79 13.02
C PRO A 13 11.89 -11.76 11.99
N VAL A 14 12.22 -13.06 12.07
CA VAL A 14 11.63 -14.08 11.18
C VAL A 14 10.14 -14.23 11.46
N GLY A 15 9.72 -14.22 12.72
CA GLY A 15 8.31 -14.25 13.12
C GLY A 15 7.52 -13.04 12.62
N LEU A 16 8.12 -11.85 12.69
CA LEU A 16 7.49 -10.62 12.18
C LEU A 16 7.36 -10.63 10.65
N ILE A 17 8.38 -11.12 9.94
CA ILE A 17 8.34 -11.26 8.48
C ILE A 17 7.28 -12.29 8.08
N ALA A 18 7.22 -13.43 8.75
CA ALA A 18 6.22 -14.46 8.50
C ALA A 18 4.81 -13.95 8.78
N LEU A 19 4.61 -13.21 9.87
CA LEU A 19 3.32 -12.60 10.21
C LEU A 19 2.89 -11.55 9.19
N SER A 20 3.81 -10.69 8.73
CA SER A 20 3.49 -9.69 7.70
C SER A 20 3.16 -10.34 6.35
N ALA A 21 3.86 -11.40 5.97
CA ALA A 21 3.56 -12.17 4.77
C ALA A 21 2.19 -12.86 4.87
N LEU A 22 1.85 -13.42 6.03
CA LEU A 22 0.55 -14.04 6.29
C LEU A 22 -0.60 -13.02 6.25
N LEU A 23 -0.41 -11.83 6.81
CA LEU A 23 -1.38 -10.76 6.76
C LEU A 23 -1.55 -10.22 5.34
N ALA A 24 -0.47 -10.11 4.57
CA ALA A 24 -0.52 -9.69 3.16
C ALA A 24 -1.27 -10.72 2.31
N LEU A 25 -0.94 -12.01 2.47
CA LEU A 25 -1.64 -13.09 1.77
C LEU A 25 -3.12 -13.17 2.17
N GLY A 26 -3.41 -13.12 3.47
CA GLY A 26 -4.77 -13.14 4.00
C GLY A 26 -5.60 -11.96 3.51
N GLY A 27 -5.02 -10.77 3.52
CA GLY A 27 -5.64 -9.56 2.97
C GLY A 27 -5.94 -9.68 1.47
N THR A 28 -4.98 -10.22 0.71
CA THR A 28 -5.17 -10.45 -0.73
C THR A 28 -6.27 -11.48 -1.01
N VAL A 29 -6.26 -12.60 -0.30
CA VAL A 29 -7.29 -13.64 -0.43
C VAL A 29 -8.66 -13.11 -0.02
N MET A 30 -8.73 -12.32 1.05
CA MET A 30 -9.99 -11.70 1.50
C MET A 30 -10.51 -10.69 0.47
N LEU A 31 -9.64 -9.88 -0.13
CA LEU A 31 -10.01 -8.95 -1.20
C LEU A 31 -10.50 -9.70 -2.44
N LEU A 32 -9.80 -10.75 -2.87
CA LEU A 32 -10.21 -11.57 -4.01
C LEU A 32 -11.52 -12.32 -3.73
N GLY A 33 -11.77 -12.73 -2.49
CA GLY A 33 -13.02 -13.39 -2.10
C GLY A 33 -14.20 -12.44 -1.93
N MET A 34 -13.96 -11.18 -1.60
CA MET A 34 -14.99 -10.14 -1.48
C MET A 34 -15.41 -9.57 -2.85
N PHE A 35 -14.52 -9.65 -3.85
CA PHE A 35 -14.86 -9.37 -5.24
C PHE A 35 -15.08 -10.73 -5.93
N PRO A 36 -16.33 -11.20 -6.07
CA PRO A 36 -16.58 -12.38 -6.86
C PRO A 36 -15.96 -12.16 -8.26
N ALA A 37 -15.48 -13.23 -8.87
CA ALA A 37 -14.82 -13.22 -10.17
C ALA A 37 -15.69 -12.68 -11.35
N THR A 38 -16.85 -12.13 -11.06
CA THR A 38 -17.65 -11.24 -11.91
C THR A 38 -16.99 -9.89 -12.17
N ALA A 39 -15.85 -9.59 -11.53
CA ALA A 39 -14.90 -8.62 -12.04
C ALA A 39 -14.20 -9.11 -13.33
N GLY A 40 -14.62 -10.23 -13.88
CA GLY A 40 -14.46 -10.54 -15.28
C GLY A 40 -15.06 -9.39 -16.06
N ALA A 41 -14.19 -8.66 -16.76
CA ALA A 41 -14.46 -7.61 -17.71
C ALA A 41 -15.98 -7.41 -17.92
N GLN A 42 -16.58 -6.49 -17.17
CA GLN A 42 -17.87 -5.97 -17.58
C GLN A 42 -17.60 -5.40 -18.96
N ALA A 43 -18.15 -6.06 -19.97
CA ALA A 43 -18.19 -5.51 -21.31
C ALA A 43 -18.68 -4.06 -21.15
N PRO A 44 -18.05 -3.08 -21.81
CA PRO A 44 -18.47 -1.70 -21.73
C PRO A 44 -19.97 -1.65 -21.86
N ALA A 45 -20.65 -1.04 -20.89
CA ALA A 45 -22.08 -0.84 -21.00
C ALA A 45 -22.31 -0.21 -22.38
N ALA A 46 -23.26 -0.80 -23.17
CA ALA A 46 -23.54 -0.39 -24.51
C ALA A 46 -23.88 1.12 -24.55
N GLY A 47 -22.90 1.95 -24.77
CA GLY A 47 -22.99 3.42 -24.69
C GLY A 47 -21.65 4.14 -24.57
N SER A 48 -20.61 3.51 -24.04
CA SER A 48 -19.27 4.14 -24.00
C SER A 48 -18.53 3.79 -25.29
N SER A 49 -18.52 4.74 -26.22
CA SER A 49 -17.81 4.64 -27.50
C SER A 49 -16.28 4.87 -27.37
N LEU A 50 -15.70 4.46 -26.24
CA LEU A 50 -14.25 4.55 -26.05
C LEU A 50 -13.56 3.49 -26.91
N PRO A 51 -12.57 3.88 -27.73
CA PRO A 51 -11.76 2.93 -28.47
C PRO A 51 -11.13 1.90 -27.54
N ALA A 52 -10.99 0.65 -27.98
CA ALA A 52 -10.38 -0.43 -27.19
C ALA A 52 -8.99 -0.04 -26.64
N ASP A 53 -8.25 0.75 -27.38
CA ASP A 53 -6.94 1.28 -26.99
C ASP A 53 -7.02 2.23 -25.79
N ALA A 54 -8.09 3.03 -25.69
CA ALA A 54 -8.28 3.96 -24.58
C ALA A 54 -8.47 3.21 -23.24
N TRP A 55 -9.11 2.04 -23.28
CA TRP A 55 -9.24 1.15 -22.11
C TRP A 55 -7.89 0.65 -21.62
N GLY A 56 -7.06 0.15 -22.54
CA GLY A 56 -5.72 -0.35 -22.19
C GLY A 56 -4.85 0.74 -21.56
N TRP A 57 -4.81 1.91 -22.17
CA TRP A 57 -4.05 3.05 -21.64
C TRP A 57 -4.61 3.57 -20.31
N GLY A 58 -5.93 3.59 -20.15
CA GLY A 58 -6.56 4.00 -18.90
C GLY A 58 -6.26 3.05 -17.74
N LEU A 59 -6.32 1.73 -17.97
CA LEU A 59 -5.93 0.74 -16.96
C LEU A 59 -4.46 0.85 -16.58
N MET A 60 -3.58 1.07 -17.56
CA MET A 60 -2.16 1.30 -17.32
C MET A 60 -1.91 2.57 -16.52
N ALA A 61 -2.60 3.66 -16.86
CA ALA A 61 -2.51 4.93 -16.12
C ALA A 61 -2.98 4.78 -14.67
N ALA A 62 -4.08 4.07 -14.42
CA ALA A 62 -4.56 3.78 -13.08
C ALA A 62 -3.56 2.94 -12.29
N ALA A 63 -3.01 1.88 -12.88
CA ALA A 63 -2.00 1.04 -12.25
C ALA A 63 -0.73 1.82 -11.90
N LEU A 64 -0.25 2.67 -12.82
CA LEU A 64 0.92 3.52 -12.59
C LEU A 64 0.66 4.56 -11.51
N SER A 65 -0.52 5.17 -11.47
CA SER A 65 -0.87 6.15 -10.44
C SER A 65 -0.80 5.53 -9.04
N THR A 66 -1.43 4.38 -8.83
CA THR A 66 -1.35 3.66 -7.54
C THR A 66 0.07 3.17 -7.26
N GLY A 67 0.74 2.57 -8.25
CA GLY A 67 2.08 2.00 -8.08
C GLY A 67 3.11 3.05 -7.70
N LEU A 68 3.19 4.15 -8.44
CA LEU A 68 4.15 5.22 -8.17
C LEU A 68 3.87 5.94 -6.84
N SER A 69 2.60 6.20 -6.52
CA SER A 69 2.24 6.85 -5.26
C SER A 69 2.53 5.96 -4.05
N SER A 70 2.30 4.65 -4.16
CA SER A 70 2.64 3.68 -3.11
C SER A 70 4.14 3.58 -2.89
N LEU A 71 4.94 3.58 -3.95
CA LEU A 71 6.40 3.62 -3.85
C LEU A 71 6.89 4.93 -3.20
N ALA A 72 6.33 6.06 -3.61
CA ALA A 72 6.68 7.37 -3.06
C ALA A 72 6.29 7.47 -1.57
N GLY A 73 5.09 7.03 -1.20
CA GLY A 73 4.61 6.98 0.18
C GLY A 73 5.47 6.05 1.04
N GLY A 74 5.78 4.84 0.54
CA GLY A 74 6.65 3.90 1.23
C GLY A 74 8.06 4.46 1.47
N TYR A 75 8.63 5.13 0.48
CA TYR A 75 9.93 5.80 0.64
C TYR A 75 9.86 6.94 1.66
N ALA A 76 8.82 7.78 1.62
CA ALA A 76 8.61 8.87 2.56
C ALA A 76 8.46 8.34 4.00
N VAL A 77 7.64 7.30 4.21
CA VAL A 77 7.45 6.66 5.53
C VAL A 77 8.75 6.03 6.03
N ALA A 78 9.53 5.39 5.18
CA ALA A 78 10.81 4.81 5.56
C ALA A 78 11.79 5.89 6.07
N ARG A 79 11.88 7.03 5.39
CA ARG A 79 12.76 8.14 5.78
C ARG A 79 12.27 8.85 7.03
N LEU A 80 10.99 9.17 7.09
CA LEU A 80 10.38 9.82 8.26
C LEU A 80 10.39 8.91 9.47
N GLY A 81 10.06 7.63 9.31
CA GLY A 81 10.02 6.66 10.39
C GLY A 81 11.38 6.50 11.06
N THR A 82 12.45 6.39 10.28
CA THR A 82 13.81 6.33 10.84
C THR A 82 14.15 7.56 11.67
N ALA A 83 13.86 8.75 11.15
CA ALA A 83 14.09 10.01 11.86
C ALA A 83 13.20 10.14 13.10
N ALA A 84 11.94 9.73 12.98
CA ALA A 84 10.97 9.78 14.08
C ALA A 84 11.38 8.88 15.25
N VAL A 85 11.83 7.65 14.98
CA VAL A 85 12.31 6.74 16.02
C VAL A 85 13.53 7.33 16.75
N GLY A 86 14.47 7.94 16.03
CA GLY A 86 15.61 8.63 16.65
C GLY A 86 15.17 9.80 17.52
N ALA A 87 14.27 10.64 17.04
CA ALA A 87 13.75 11.77 17.80
C ALA A 87 12.97 11.38 19.05
N LEU A 88 12.19 10.29 18.97
CA LEU A 88 11.43 9.75 20.10
C LEU A 88 12.32 9.15 21.18
N ALA A 89 13.47 8.60 20.81
CA ALA A 89 14.44 8.11 21.79
C ALA A 89 15.01 9.24 22.68
N GLU A 90 15.12 10.46 22.13
CA GLU A 90 15.60 11.63 22.86
C GLU A 90 14.46 12.41 23.55
N LYS A 91 13.30 12.54 22.88
CA LYS A 91 12.16 13.35 23.33
C LYS A 91 10.84 12.65 23.04
N PRO A 92 10.35 11.81 23.98
CA PRO A 92 9.07 11.07 23.82
C PRO A 92 7.86 11.99 23.59
N ASP A 93 7.89 13.22 24.08
CA ASP A 93 6.79 14.20 23.94
C ASP A 93 6.53 14.62 22.48
N LEU A 94 7.44 14.30 21.55
CA LEU A 94 7.28 14.61 20.13
C LEU A 94 6.35 13.64 19.39
N PHE A 95 5.91 12.55 20.02
CA PHE A 95 5.12 11.48 19.39
C PHE A 95 3.94 12.03 18.56
N GLY A 96 3.09 12.87 19.15
CA GLY A 96 1.92 13.41 18.44
C GLY A 96 2.27 14.24 17.21
N ARG A 97 3.35 15.02 17.27
CA ARG A 97 3.81 15.84 16.14
C ARG A 97 4.38 14.99 15.03
N LEU A 98 5.14 13.95 15.36
CA LEU A 98 5.73 13.03 14.40
C LEU A 98 4.67 12.19 13.69
N LEU A 99 3.58 11.83 14.40
CA LEU A 99 2.45 11.10 13.83
C LEU A 99 1.78 11.87 12.68
N ILE A 100 1.70 13.21 12.79
CA ILE A 100 1.16 14.06 11.72
C ILE A 100 2.01 13.93 10.44
N PHE A 101 3.33 13.95 10.56
CA PHE A 101 4.21 13.81 9.40
C PHE A 101 4.13 12.42 8.76
N VAL A 102 3.98 11.36 9.58
CA VAL A 102 3.76 10.00 9.08
C VAL A 102 2.43 9.93 8.33
N GLY A 103 1.35 10.48 8.90
CA GLY A 103 0.05 10.53 8.25
C GLY A 103 0.04 11.31 6.93
N LEU A 104 0.81 12.41 6.84
CA LEU A 104 1.00 13.13 5.58
C LEU A 104 1.72 12.29 4.53
N ALA A 105 2.72 11.51 4.93
CA ALA A 105 3.44 10.62 4.02
C ALA A 105 2.53 9.48 3.50
N GLU A 106 1.68 8.93 4.36
CA GLU A 106 0.67 7.93 3.95
C GLU A 106 -0.37 8.52 3.01
N GLY A 107 -0.76 9.79 3.21
CA GLY A 107 -1.70 10.50 2.35
C GLY A 107 -1.27 10.56 0.89
N ILE A 108 0.03 10.54 0.60
CA ILE A 108 0.56 10.51 -0.77
C ILE A 108 0.14 9.21 -1.48
N ALA A 109 0.20 8.07 -0.82
CA ALA A 109 -0.22 6.78 -1.38
C ALA A 109 -1.73 6.75 -1.61
N ILE A 110 -2.52 7.27 -0.67
CA ILE A 110 -3.98 7.34 -0.77
C ILE A 110 -4.40 8.22 -1.95
N TYR A 111 -3.70 9.33 -2.18
CA TYR A 111 -3.97 10.22 -3.30
C TYR A 111 -3.86 9.52 -4.66
N GLY A 112 -2.85 8.67 -4.85
CA GLY A 112 -2.71 7.88 -6.07
C GLY A 112 -3.83 6.85 -6.27
N VAL A 113 -4.31 6.25 -5.19
CA VAL A 113 -5.49 5.36 -5.24
C VAL A 113 -6.74 6.12 -5.66
N ILE A 114 -6.96 7.33 -5.13
CA ILE A 114 -8.10 8.17 -5.51
C ILE A 114 -8.06 8.49 -7.02
N ILE A 115 -6.90 8.88 -7.55
CA ILE A 115 -6.74 9.14 -8.98
C ILE A 115 -7.03 7.88 -9.80
N SER A 116 -6.57 6.70 -9.37
CA SER A 116 -6.87 5.45 -10.05
C SER A 116 -8.36 5.14 -10.09
N ILE A 117 -9.06 5.35 -8.97
CA ILE A 117 -10.51 5.17 -8.90
C ILE A 117 -11.23 6.13 -9.85
N LEU A 118 -10.80 7.40 -9.91
CA LEU A 118 -11.38 8.38 -10.83
C LEU A 118 -11.16 7.99 -12.29
N ILE A 119 -9.99 7.46 -12.64
CA ILE A 119 -9.71 6.97 -13.99
C ILE A 119 -10.61 5.78 -14.31
N LEU A 120 -10.68 4.80 -13.42
CA LEU A 120 -11.50 3.59 -13.61
C LEU A 120 -12.99 3.94 -13.72
N ASN A 121 -13.48 4.84 -12.90
CA ASN A 121 -14.86 5.32 -12.96
C ASN A 121 -15.18 6.08 -14.26
N ARG A 122 -14.18 6.66 -14.91
CA ARG A 122 -14.34 7.33 -16.20
C ARG A 122 -14.34 6.36 -17.37
N LEU A 123 -13.75 5.18 -17.18
CA LEU A 123 -13.72 4.12 -18.16
C LEU A 123 -14.97 3.22 -18.11
N ALA A 124 -15.61 3.09 -16.95
CA ALA A 124 -16.82 2.31 -16.74
C ALA A 124 -18.07 3.08 -17.18
#